data_20aaf5e5aa8b5592c4ccaa82c73a4d33
#
_entry.id   20aaf5e5aa8b5592c4ccaa82c73a4d33
#
_cell.length_a   1.000
_cell.length_b   1.000
_cell.length_c   1.000
_cell.angle_alpha   90.00
_cell.angle_beta   90.00
_cell.angle_gamma   90.00
#
_symmetry.space_group_name_H-M   'P 1'
#
loop_
_entity.id
_entity.type
_entity.pdbx_description
1 polymer ?
#
loop_
_entity_poly.entity_id
_entity_poly.type
_entity_poly.pdbx_seq_one_letter_code
_entity_poly.pdbx_strand_id
1 'polypeptide(L)'
;MSSPEPAPAPAPLLEPARRRHGASIPADDEGAGLGVLVLLMASIFGFATCVTMLGPLLVDLSTELDVSLGQAGLLAAAMAFSWALAAPFAGLLSDRFGRRPMIVLALCGLGAVTIGAGLAPNYGSLLVTRVFAGVFGGFGPAAVLAAAGDLFPPSKRGMAMGWTNLGFSMAAIIGVPAIGVVGGMFGWRWAFAATGVLLMALAVLIQLTFPVGRVQPSEGGILATYRAVVGVPALASVLIANLFERALFNLSVLYLPSFLMLSYGLDAVAVAPILVLVAIGNIVGTIGGGWLGDRLPKAMIFLVAQTLSGIVALALFTLTPGLAISAAGGALFGLVNASSRPALLAIGAELSSRHRGAVLGLLSLTNQGGIVLGSSVGALAIGLGGYGALALTMIADAALATGLGE
;
A
#
# COMPACT_ATOMS: atom_id res chain seq x y z
N MET A 1 -50.63 -40.12 55.70
CA MET A 1 -49.87 -38.85 55.70
C MET A 1 -48.43 -39.22 55.43
N SER A 2 -48.05 -39.23 54.17
CA SER A 2 -46.71 -39.53 53.72
C SER A 2 -45.98 -38.18 53.51
N SER A 3 -44.87 -38.02 54.19
CA SER A 3 -43.97 -36.83 54.07
C SER A 3 -43.42 -36.72 52.67
N PRO A 4 -43.29 -35.51 52.08
CA PRO A 4 -42.69 -35.35 50.78
C PRO A 4 -41.17 -35.53 50.85
N GLU A 5 -40.62 -36.22 49.86
CA GLU A 5 -39.21 -36.48 49.62
C GLU A 5 -38.46 -35.14 49.33
N PRO A 6 -37.28 -34.92 49.90
CA PRO A 6 -36.53 -33.68 49.65
C PRO A 6 -36.01 -33.61 48.20
N ALA A 7 -36.15 -32.42 47.60
CA ALA A 7 -35.67 -32.14 46.25
C ALA A 7 -34.15 -32.38 46.11
N PRO A 8 -33.66 -32.88 44.95
CA PRO A 8 -32.25 -33.14 44.73
C PRO A 8 -31.45 -31.82 44.74
N ALA A 9 -30.27 -31.87 45.35
CA ALA A 9 -29.34 -30.75 45.42
C ALA A 9 -28.94 -30.26 44.02
N PRO A 10 -28.78 -28.92 43.82
CA PRO A 10 -28.35 -28.40 42.53
C PRO A 10 -26.94 -28.90 42.19
N ALA A 11 -26.76 -29.32 40.93
CA ALA A 11 -25.47 -29.76 40.40
C ALA A 11 -24.42 -28.65 40.59
N PRO A 12 -23.15 -29.01 40.92
CA PRO A 12 -22.09 -28.01 41.07
C PRO A 12 -21.90 -27.23 39.78
N LEU A 13 -22.02 -25.91 39.89
CA LEU A 13 -21.68 -25.01 38.80
C LEU A 13 -20.26 -25.33 38.33
N LEU A 14 -20.14 -25.80 37.09
CA LEU A 14 -18.84 -25.97 36.43
C LEU A 14 -18.07 -24.65 36.57
N GLU A 15 -17.05 -24.66 37.43
CA GLU A 15 -16.10 -23.54 37.48
C GLU A 15 -15.64 -23.25 36.04
N PRO A 16 -15.67 -21.97 35.59
CA PRO A 16 -15.14 -21.63 34.28
C PRO A 16 -13.68 -22.10 34.24
N ALA A 17 -13.36 -22.98 33.30
CA ALA A 17 -12.03 -23.53 33.10
C ALA A 17 -11.00 -22.42 33.29
N ARG A 18 -10.18 -22.50 34.34
CA ARG A 18 -9.05 -21.59 34.60
C ARG A 18 -8.27 -21.53 33.30
N ARG A 19 -8.40 -20.40 32.61
CA ARG A 19 -7.49 -20.05 31.51
C ARG A 19 -6.09 -20.22 32.07
N ARG A 20 -5.38 -21.26 31.62
CA ARG A 20 -3.95 -21.37 31.85
C ARG A 20 -3.35 -20.08 31.32
N HIS A 21 -3.01 -19.17 32.22
CA HIS A 21 -2.20 -18.01 31.92
C HIS A 21 -0.90 -18.57 31.32
N GLY A 22 -0.82 -18.58 29.99
CA GLY A 22 0.46 -18.68 29.32
C GLY A 22 1.34 -17.59 29.92
N ALA A 23 2.56 -17.97 30.28
CA ALA A 23 3.53 -17.12 30.94
C ALA A 23 3.46 -15.70 30.38
N SER A 24 3.05 -14.75 31.22
CA SER A 24 3.10 -13.32 30.96
C SER A 24 4.51 -12.99 30.47
N ILE A 25 4.61 -12.35 29.30
CA ILE A 25 5.75 -11.50 29.00
C ILE A 25 5.94 -10.65 30.26
N PRO A 26 7.15 -10.52 30.84
CA PRO A 26 7.36 -9.61 31.93
C PRO A 26 6.76 -8.28 31.51
N ALA A 27 5.81 -7.79 32.27
CA ALA A 27 5.23 -6.48 32.10
C ALA A 27 6.23 -5.47 32.67
N ASP A 28 7.39 -5.36 32.03
CA ASP A 28 8.08 -4.11 32.02
C ASP A 28 7.23 -3.22 31.12
N ASP A 29 6.71 -2.14 31.68
CA ASP A 29 5.79 -1.17 31.07
C ASP A 29 6.39 -0.43 29.84
N GLU A 30 7.55 -0.80 29.42
CA GLU A 30 8.25 -0.43 28.22
C GLU A 30 8.00 -1.51 27.16
N GLY A 31 6.90 -1.37 26.40
CA GLY A 31 6.70 -2.11 25.15
C GLY A 31 7.95 -2.02 24.28
N ALA A 32 8.08 -2.90 23.28
CA ALA A 32 9.22 -2.93 22.35
C ALA A 32 9.70 -1.50 22.07
N GLY A 33 10.96 -1.22 22.38
CA GLY A 33 11.45 0.18 22.48
C GLY A 33 11.25 0.97 21.18
N LEU A 34 11.39 2.28 21.27
CA LEU A 34 11.29 3.22 20.12
C LEU A 34 12.10 2.73 18.88
N GLY A 35 13.24 2.06 19.12
CA GLY A 35 14.08 1.50 18.04
C GLY A 35 13.36 0.47 17.18
N VAL A 36 12.57 -0.42 17.78
CA VAL A 36 11.77 -1.42 17.03
C VAL A 36 10.70 -0.72 16.20
N LEU A 37 10.05 0.29 16.76
CA LEU A 37 9.03 1.07 16.06
C LEU A 37 9.60 1.80 14.84
N VAL A 38 10.79 2.41 14.99
CA VAL A 38 11.51 3.07 13.89
C VAL A 38 11.90 2.06 12.81
N LEU A 39 12.35 0.86 13.18
CA LEU A 39 12.69 -0.18 12.21
C LEU A 39 11.47 -0.70 11.44
N LEU A 40 10.32 -0.85 12.10
CA LEU A 40 9.08 -1.23 11.43
C LEU A 40 8.61 -0.13 10.46
N MET A 41 8.65 1.13 10.89
CA MET A 41 8.35 2.28 10.03
C MET A 41 9.32 2.37 8.84
N ALA A 42 10.63 2.22 9.07
CA ALA A 42 11.64 2.23 8.02
C ALA A 42 11.48 1.06 7.04
N SER A 43 11.01 -0.10 7.50
CA SER A 43 10.70 -1.23 6.63
C SER A 43 9.54 -0.90 5.68
N ILE A 44 8.44 -0.32 6.19
CA ILE A 44 7.33 0.13 5.34
C ILE A 44 7.78 1.24 4.39
N PHE A 45 8.61 2.18 4.85
CA PHE A 45 9.24 3.19 3.99
C PHE A 45 9.99 2.56 2.82
N GLY A 46 10.84 1.56 3.08
CA GLY A 46 11.60 0.86 2.04
C GLY A 46 10.70 0.12 1.03
N PHE A 47 9.70 -0.63 1.52
CA PHE A 47 8.72 -1.29 0.65
C PHE A 47 7.96 -0.29 -0.23
N ALA A 48 7.46 0.79 0.35
CA ALA A 48 6.69 1.81 -0.36
C ALA A 48 7.55 2.56 -1.39
N THR A 49 8.79 2.91 -1.04
CA THR A 49 9.74 3.55 -1.97
C THR A 49 10.01 2.64 -3.17
N CYS A 50 10.23 1.34 -2.96
CA CYS A 50 10.47 0.38 -4.05
C CYS A 50 9.25 0.23 -4.99
N VAL A 51 8.03 0.33 -4.46
CA VAL A 51 6.80 0.29 -5.28
C VAL A 51 6.66 1.55 -6.14
N THR A 52 6.96 2.73 -5.58
CA THR A 52 6.68 4.02 -6.22
C THR A 52 7.86 4.61 -7.02
N MET A 53 9.04 3.99 -6.92
CA MET A 53 10.28 4.50 -7.53
C MET A 53 10.26 4.62 -9.06
N LEU A 54 9.39 3.88 -9.75
CA LEU A 54 9.36 3.90 -11.22
C LEU A 54 8.89 5.23 -11.79
N GLY A 55 7.96 5.93 -11.13
CA GLY A 55 7.39 7.18 -11.64
C GLY A 55 8.46 8.21 -12.07
N PRO A 56 9.32 8.68 -11.16
CA PRO A 56 10.38 9.64 -11.49
C PRO A 56 11.46 9.09 -12.44
N LEU A 57 11.61 7.78 -12.58
CA LEU A 57 12.63 7.15 -13.43
C LEU A 57 12.09 6.69 -14.79
N LEU A 58 10.80 6.87 -15.06
CA LEU A 58 10.11 6.26 -16.19
C LEU A 58 10.64 6.75 -17.54
N VAL A 59 10.97 8.04 -17.65
CA VAL A 59 11.52 8.66 -18.88
C VAL A 59 12.93 8.13 -19.15
N ASP A 60 13.79 8.12 -18.14
CA ASP A 60 15.17 7.64 -18.28
C ASP A 60 15.21 6.16 -18.66
N LEU A 61 14.36 5.34 -18.01
CA LEU A 61 14.20 3.91 -18.32
C LEU A 61 13.73 3.70 -19.77
N SER A 62 12.73 4.46 -20.21
CA SER A 62 12.19 4.32 -21.58
C SER A 62 13.24 4.70 -22.62
N THR A 63 14.00 5.75 -22.37
CA THR A 63 15.04 6.25 -23.30
C THR A 63 16.23 5.30 -23.35
N GLU A 64 16.76 4.86 -22.21
CA GLU A 64 17.99 4.05 -22.19
C GLU A 64 17.74 2.59 -22.65
N LEU A 65 16.54 2.03 -22.38
CA LEU A 65 16.20 0.66 -22.77
C LEU A 65 15.54 0.59 -24.16
N ASP A 66 15.40 1.72 -24.84
CA ASP A 66 14.77 1.86 -26.18
C ASP A 66 13.37 1.23 -26.22
N VAL A 67 12.53 1.58 -25.23
CA VAL A 67 11.15 1.13 -25.13
C VAL A 67 10.19 2.31 -25.01
N SER A 68 8.93 2.10 -25.37
CA SER A 68 7.92 3.13 -25.17
C SER A 68 7.69 3.43 -23.68
N LEU A 69 7.24 4.65 -23.38
CA LEU A 69 6.88 5.05 -22.01
C LEU A 69 5.81 4.11 -21.41
N GLY A 70 4.87 3.65 -22.26
CA GLY A 70 3.87 2.66 -21.85
C GLY A 70 4.50 1.32 -21.47
N GLN A 71 5.45 0.80 -22.27
CA GLN A 71 6.16 -0.44 -21.94
C GLN A 71 6.94 -0.27 -20.63
N ALA A 72 7.61 0.86 -20.40
CA ALA A 72 8.26 1.12 -19.13
C ALA A 72 7.26 1.12 -17.96
N GLY A 73 6.04 1.64 -18.16
CA GLY A 73 4.96 1.59 -17.15
C GLY A 73 4.50 0.18 -16.81
N LEU A 74 4.59 -0.80 -17.72
CA LEU A 74 4.25 -2.20 -17.45
C LEU A 74 5.16 -2.87 -16.41
N LEU A 75 6.35 -2.32 -16.14
CA LEU A 75 7.21 -2.78 -15.05
C LEU A 75 6.54 -2.64 -13.68
N ALA A 76 5.68 -1.61 -13.49
CA ALA A 76 4.87 -1.44 -12.28
C ALA A 76 3.76 -2.48 -12.22
N ALA A 77 3.08 -2.76 -13.35
CA ALA A 77 2.04 -3.78 -13.43
C ALA A 77 2.61 -5.17 -13.10
N ALA A 78 3.78 -5.53 -13.64
CA ALA A 78 4.43 -6.81 -13.39
C ALA A 78 4.76 -7.03 -11.91
N MET A 79 5.28 -6.00 -11.23
CA MET A 79 5.54 -6.05 -9.80
C MET A 79 4.25 -6.17 -8.99
N ALA A 80 3.23 -5.37 -9.30
CA ALA A 80 1.97 -5.37 -8.57
C ALA A 80 1.21 -6.70 -8.76
N PHE A 81 1.26 -7.28 -9.94
CA PHE A 81 0.63 -8.58 -10.23
C PHE A 81 1.22 -9.70 -9.38
N SER A 82 2.54 -9.84 -9.38
CA SER A 82 3.22 -10.87 -8.57
C SER A 82 3.09 -10.60 -7.06
N TRP A 83 3.04 -9.33 -6.66
CA TRP A 83 2.72 -8.93 -5.28
C TRP A 83 1.31 -9.40 -4.87
N ALA A 84 0.30 -9.16 -5.71
CA ALA A 84 -1.07 -9.60 -5.46
C ALA A 84 -1.17 -11.11 -5.27
N LEU A 85 -0.41 -11.88 -6.05
CA LEU A 85 -0.35 -13.34 -5.92
C LEU A 85 0.38 -13.80 -4.65
N ALA A 86 1.42 -13.09 -4.22
CA ALA A 86 2.23 -13.46 -3.05
C ALA A 86 1.58 -13.03 -1.71
N ALA A 87 0.90 -11.89 -1.68
CA ALA A 87 0.36 -11.30 -0.45
C ALA A 87 -0.57 -12.20 0.38
N PRO A 88 -1.47 -13.03 -0.19
CA PRO A 88 -2.30 -13.94 0.58
C PRO A 88 -1.51 -14.98 1.39
N PHE A 89 -0.32 -15.34 0.92
CA PHE A 89 0.55 -16.30 1.60
C PHE A 89 1.38 -15.66 2.72
N ALA A 90 1.51 -14.33 2.73
CA ALA A 90 2.33 -13.60 3.69
C ALA A 90 1.91 -13.86 5.15
N GLY A 91 0.61 -13.82 5.43
CA GLY A 91 0.06 -14.11 6.76
C GLY A 91 0.37 -15.55 7.20
N LEU A 92 0.05 -16.54 6.35
CA LEU A 92 0.27 -17.96 6.62
C LEU A 92 1.74 -18.27 6.91
N LEU A 93 2.63 -17.79 6.06
CA LEU A 93 4.07 -18.00 6.21
C LEU A 93 4.60 -17.28 7.45
N SER A 94 4.13 -16.06 7.71
CA SER A 94 4.52 -15.27 8.88
C SER A 94 4.02 -15.88 10.19
N ASP A 95 2.83 -16.51 10.20
CA ASP A 95 2.31 -17.22 11.35
C ASP A 95 3.07 -18.56 11.60
N ARG A 96 3.53 -19.22 10.52
CA ARG A 96 4.25 -20.49 10.60
C ARG A 96 5.73 -20.34 10.94
N PHE A 97 6.41 -19.39 10.30
CA PHE A 97 7.87 -19.21 10.42
C PHE A 97 8.25 -18.11 11.40
N GLY A 98 7.29 -17.30 11.84
CA GLY A 98 7.51 -16.15 12.71
C GLY A 98 7.67 -14.84 11.94
N ARG A 99 7.38 -13.71 12.64
CA ARG A 99 7.39 -12.36 12.04
C ARG A 99 8.78 -11.95 11.55
N ARG A 100 9.81 -12.11 12.42
CA ARG A 100 11.18 -11.69 12.10
C ARG A 100 11.76 -12.37 10.85
N PRO A 101 11.77 -13.71 10.70
CA PRO A 101 12.31 -14.36 9.51
C PRO A 101 11.58 -13.93 8.23
N MET A 102 10.26 -13.73 8.30
CA MET A 102 9.48 -13.29 7.14
C MET A 102 9.80 -11.85 6.71
N ILE A 103 9.96 -10.92 7.67
CA ILE A 103 10.36 -9.55 7.37
C ILE A 103 11.76 -9.51 6.77
N VAL A 104 12.70 -10.28 7.35
CA VAL A 104 14.07 -10.38 6.84
C VAL A 104 14.11 -10.98 5.44
N LEU A 105 13.37 -12.07 5.19
CA LEU A 105 13.27 -12.68 3.87
C LEU A 105 12.71 -11.68 2.83
N ALA A 106 11.66 -10.98 3.19
CA ALA A 106 11.03 -10.00 2.30
C ALA A 106 11.99 -8.84 1.98
N LEU A 107 12.65 -8.26 2.98
CA LEU A 107 13.59 -7.15 2.78
C LEU A 107 14.85 -7.58 2.06
N CYS A 108 15.47 -8.72 2.43
CA CYS A 108 16.65 -9.26 1.75
C CYS A 108 16.35 -9.62 0.30
N GLY A 109 15.26 -10.37 0.06
CA GLY A 109 14.87 -10.78 -1.28
C GLY A 109 14.54 -9.59 -2.16
N LEU A 110 13.72 -8.65 -1.66
CA LEU A 110 13.40 -7.42 -2.39
C LEU A 110 14.64 -6.58 -2.64
N GLY A 111 15.52 -6.43 -1.65
CA GLY A 111 16.78 -5.68 -1.77
C GLY A 111 17.71 -6.27 -2.81
N ALA A 112 17.95 -7.58 -2.76
CA ALA A 112 18.81 -8.29 -3.72
C ALA A 112 18.28 -8.17 -5.15
N VAL A 113 16.98 -8.39 -5.35
CA VAL A 113 16.33 -8.27 -6.66
C VAL A 113 16.32 -6.82 -7.16
N THR A 114 16.18 -5.83 -6.26
CA THR A 114 16.24 -4.42 -6.62
C THR A 114 17.67 -4.00 -7.03
N ILE A 115 18.71 -4.49 -6.36
CA ILE A 115 20.10 -4.33 -6.83
C ILE A 115 20.27 -4.98 -8.21
N GLY A 116 19.79 -6.21 -8.38
CA GLY A 116 19.80 -6.91 -9.66
C GLY A 116 19.10 -6.15 -10.79
N ALA A 117 18.02 -5.43 -10.46
CA ALA A 117 17.34 -4.55 -11.41
C ALA A 117 18.23 -3.38 -11.88
N GLY A 118 19.02 -2.80 -10.99
CA GLY A 118 20.01 -1.79 -11.36
C GLY A 118 21.12 -2.31 -12.29
N LEU A 119 21.34 -3.62 -12.30
CA LEU A 119 22.31 -4.30 -13.18
C LEU A 119 21.69 -4.84 -14.48
N ALA A 120 20.38 -4.64 -14.69
CA ALA A 120 19.66 -5.19 -15.84
C ALA A 120 20.19 -4.59 -17.17
N PRO A 121 20.64 -5.43 -18.13
CA PRO A 121 21.16 -4.96 -19.40
C PRO A 121 20.07 -4.60 -20.42
N ASN A 122 18.84 -5.06 -20.22
CA ASN A 122 17.72 -4.85 -21.15
C ASN A 122 16.38 -4.89 -20.42
N TYR A 123 15.33 -4.48 -21.13
CA TYR A 123 13.96 -4.45 -20.61
C TYR A 123 13.47 -5.82 -20.08
N GLY A 124 13.76 -6.92 -20.79
CA GLY A 124 13.33 -8.26 -20.40
C GLY A 124 13.90 -8.70 -19.06
N SER A 125 15.21 -8.48 -18.83
CA SER A 125 15.85 -8.76 -17.55
C SER A 125 15.31 -7.88 -16.41
N LEU A 126 15.05 -6.60 -16.70
CA LEU A 126 14.41 -5.69 -15.74
C LEU A 126 12.99 -6.15 -15.41
N LEU A 127 12.21 -6.57 -16.39
CA LEU A 127 10.85 -7.11 -16.18
C LEU A 127 10.87 -8.33 -15.26
N VAL A 128 11.79 -9.27 -15.48
CA VAL A 128 11.96 -10.46 -14.62
C VAL A 128 12.26 -10.03 -13.18
N THR A 129 13.16 -9.07 -12.97
CA THR A 129 13.45 -8.58 -11.63
C THR A 129 12.22 -7.92 -10.99
N ARG A 130 11.35 -7.21 -11.75
CA ARG A 130 10.11 -6.64 -11.23
C ARG A 130 9.13 -7.70 -10.76
N VAL A 131 9.02 -8.81 -11.49
CA VAL A 131 8.19 -9.97 -11.06
C VAL A 131 8.68 -10.52 -9.72
N PHE A 132 9.99 -10.80 -9.59
CA PHE A 132 10.53 -11.28 -8.31
C PHE A 132 10.43 -10.23 -7.19
N ALA A 133 10.61 -8.95 -7.50
CA ALA A 133 10.42 -7.87 -6.54
C ALA A 133 8.98 -7.85 -5.98
N GLY A 134 7.97 -8.13 -6.82
CA GLY A 134 6.60 -8.25 -6.36
C GLY A 134 6.40 -9.44 -5.42
N VAL A 135 7.00 -10.60 -5.71
CA VAL A 135 6.89 -11.77 -4.83
C VAL A 135 7.45 -11.47 -3.43
N PHE A 136 8.69 -10.96 -3.34
CA PHE A 136 9.29 -10.64 -2.04
C PHE A 136 8.59 -9.45 -1.35
N GLY A 137 8.21 -8.42 -2.13
CA GLY A 137 7.47 -7.28 -1.62
C GLY A 137 6.11 -7.67 -1.03
N GLY A 138 5.41 -8.63 -1.62
CA GLY A 138 4.12 -9.12 -1.16
C GLY A 138 4.16 -9.75 0.24
N PHE A 139 5.30 -10.29 0.66
CA PHE A 139 5.44 -10.89 1.98
C PHE A 139 5.68 -9.86 3.10
N GLY A 140 6.22 -8.67 2.79
CA GLY A 140 6.76 -7.75 3.79
C GLY A 140 5.74 -6.99 4.61
N PRO A 141 4.93 -6.09 4.03
CA PRO A 141 4.11 -5.15 4.78
C PRO A 141 3.12 -5.80 5.74
N ALA A 142 2.50 -6.92 5.35
CA ALA A 142 1.59 -7.66 6.22
C ALA A 142 2.32 -8.22 7.45
N ALA A 143 3.53 -8.77 7.28
CA ALA A 143 4.35 -9.27 8.38
C ALA A 143 4.83 -8.14 9.31
N VAL A 144 5.20 -6.97 8.74
CA VAL A 144 5.60 -5.78 9.50
C VAL A 144 4.45 -5.24 10.35
N LEU A 145 3.25 -5.08 9.77
CA LEU A 145 2.07 -4.61 10.50
C LEU A 145 1.61 -5.60 11.56
N ALA A 146 1.67 -6.91 11.27
CA ALA A 146 1.38 -7.94 12.25
C ALA A 146 2.38 -7.89 13.42
N ALA A 147 3.68 -7.71 13.15
CA ALA A 147 4.70 -7.55 14.18
C ALA A 147 4.45 -6.31 15.06
N ALA A 148 4.00 -5.19 14.49
CA ALA A 148 3.59 -4.01 15.25
C ALA A 148 2.41 -4.32 16.19
N GLY A 149 1.44 -5.12 15.73
CA GLY A 149 0.31 -5.56 16.55
C GLY A 149 0.70 -6.55 17.66
N ASP A 150 1.70 -7.42 17.42
CA ASP A 150 2.09 -8.48 18.35
C ASP A 150 3.06 -7.99 19.45
N LEU A 151 3.93 -7.01 19.14
CA LEU A 151 4.99 -6.53 20.04
C LEU A 151 4.54 -5.43 21.01
N PHE A 152 3.41 -4.79 20.75
CA PHE A 152 2.91 -3.70 21.58
C PHE A 152 1.66 -4.13 22.36
N PRO A 153 1.52 -3.69 23.62
CA PRO A 153 0.37 -4.02 24.46
C PRO A 153 -0.93 -3.46 23.82
N PRO A 154 -2.10 -4.05 24.13
CA PRO A 154 -3.38 -3.67 23.52
C PRO A 154 -3.68 -2.16 23.57
N SER A 155 -3.26 -1.49 24.65
CA SER A 155 -3.42 -0.04 24.83
C SER A 155 -2.58 0.83 23.87
N LYS A 156 -1.45 0.31 23.37
CA LYS A 156 -0.51 1.02 22.50
C LYS A 156 -0.52 0.51 21.05
N ARG A 157 -1.26 -0.57 20.73
CA ARG A 157 -1.28 -1.19 19.38
C ARG A 157 -1.69 -0.22 18.27
N GLY A 158 -2.75 0.54 18.51
CA GLY A 158 -3.22 1.52 17.52
C GLY A 158 -2.15 2.57 17.19
N MET A 159 -1.47 3.06 18.22
CA MET A 159 -0.35 3.99 18.07
C MET A 159 0.81 3.35 17.30
N ALA A 160 1.22 2.14 17.65
CA ALA A 160 2.31 1.42 16.99
C ALA A 160 2.03 1.17 15.50
N MET A 161 0.81 0.74 15.16
CA MET A 161 0.37 0.57 13.78
C MET A 161 0.33 1.89 13.02
N GLY A 162 -0.12 2.98 13.66
CA GLY A 162 -0.10 4.34 13.09
C GLY A 162 1.32 4.79 12.75
N TRP A 163 2.25 4.69 13.70
CA TRP A 163 3.67 5.00 13.48
C TRP A 163 4.29 4.14 12.37
N THR A 164 4.01 2.85 12.35
CA THR A 164 4.49 1.94 11.30
C THR A 164 3.97 2.39 9.93
N ASN A 165 2.69 2.77 9.81
CA ASN A 165 2.10 3.25 8.56
C ASN A 165 2.63 4.61 8.11
N LEU A 166 3.21 5.44 9.00
CA LEU A 166 3.90 6.68 8.59
C LEU A 166 5.01 6.41 7.57
N GLY A 167 5.55 5.19 7.52
CA GLY A 167 6.51 4.77 6.51
C GLY A 167 6.02 5.00 5.08
N PHE A 168 4.73 4.81 4.79
CA PHE A 168 4.15 5.12 3.46
C PHE A 168 4.19 6.62 3.15
N SER A 169 3.84 7.47 4.12
CA SER A 169 3.89 8.92 3.97
C SER A 169 5.32 9.43 3.80
N MET A 170 6.24 8.88 4.57
CA MET A 170 7.67 9.20 4.46
C MET A 170 8.24 8.79 3.09
N ALA A 171 7.81 7.65 2.54
CA ALA A 171 8.20 7.23 1.20
C ALA A 171 7.73 8.23 0.13
N ALA A 172 6.52 8.75 0.25
CA ALA A 172 6.00 9.75 -0.69
C ALA A 172 6.73 11.10 -0.59
N ILE A 173 7.05 11.57 0.64
CA ILE A 173 7.68 12.88 0.86
C ILE A 173 9.18 12.85 0.66
N ILE A 174 9.85 11.78 1.06
CA ILE A 174 11.32 11.67 1.06
C ILE A 174 11.77 10.64 0.01
N GLY A 175 11.18 9.44 0.02
CA GLY A 175 11.62 8.33 -0.81
C GLY A 175 11.52 8.63 -2.30
N VAL A 176 10.35 9.01 -2.79
CA VAL A 176 10.11 9.28 -4.21
C VAL A 176 10.94 10.45 -4.72
N PRO A 177 11.00 11.61 -4.06
CA PRO A 177 11.88 12.70 -4.46
C PRO A 177 13.36 12.34 -4.40
N ALA A 178 13.81 11.62 -3.39
CA ALA A 178 15.19 11.14 -3.29
C ALA A 178 15.58 10.23 -4.46
N ILE A 179 14.66 9.33 -4.87
CA ILE A 179 14.84 8.50 -6.06
C ILE A 179 14.97 9.36 -7.33
N GLY A 180 14.13 10.40 -7.47
CA GLY A 180 14.22 11.35 -8.59
C GLY A 180 15.56 12.08 -8.63
N VAL A 181 16.05 12.54 -7.48
CA VAL A 181 17.35 13.23 -7.37
C VAL A 181 18.50 12.26 -7.68
N VAL A 182 18.52 11.07 -7.05
CA VAL A 182 19.60 10.09 -7.32
C VAL A 182 19.56 9.62 -8.77
N GLY A 183 18.37 9.36 -9.31
CA GLY A 183 18.19 8.95 -10.70
C GLY A 183 18.63 10.02 -11.68
N GLY A 184 18.27 11.28 -11.46
CA GLY A 184 18.64 12.39 -12.33
C GLY A 184 20.13 12.75 -12.26
N MET A 185 20.78 12.59 -11.09
CA MET A 185 22.21 12.91 -10.93
C MET A 185 23.15 11.78 -11.35
N PHE A 186 22.79 10.54 -11.05
CA PHE A 186 23.67 9.37 -11.18
C PHE A 186 23.12 8.30 -12.14
N GLY A 187 21.88 8.49 -12.62
CA GLY A 187 21.17 7.54 -13.46
C GLY A 187 20.30 6.56 -12.66
N TRP A 188 19.27 6.04 -13.31
CA TRP A 188 18.26 5.16 -12.70
C TRP A 188 18.86 3.89 -12.05
N ARG A 189 19.96 3.36 -12.60
CA ARG A 189 20.64 2.18 -12.06
C ARG A 189 21.11 2.39 -10.62
N TRP A 190 21.64 3.58 -10.33
CA TRP A 190 22.08 3.93 -8.97
C TRP A 190 20.90 4.13 -8.00
N ALA A 191 19.77 4.63 -8.50
CA ALA A 191 18.57 4.75 -7.69
C ALA A 191 18.06 3.35 -7.26
N PHE A 192 18.08 2.36 -8.16
CA PHE A 192 17.76 0.97 -7.84
C PHE A 192 18.78 0.36 -6.87
N ALA A 193 20.05 0.52 -7.11
CA ALA A 193 21.12 0.00 -6.27
C ALA A 193 21.03 0.59 -4.84
N ALA A 194 20.90 1.91 -4.71
CA ALA A 194 20.77 2.58 -3.41
C ALA A 194 19.53 2.10 -2.63
N THR A 195 18.38 1.98 -3.30
CA THR A 195 17.17 1.43 -2.68
C THR A 195 17.37 -0.01 -2.22
N GLY A 196 17.99 -0.85 -3.07
CA GLY A 196 18.27 -2.23 -2.72
C GLY A 196 19.24 -2.37 -1.54
N VAL A 197 20.29 -1.55 -1.49
CA VAL A 197 21.24 -1.49 -0.36
C VAL A 197 20.53 -1.05 0.93
N LEU A 198 19.64 -0.05 0.86
CA LEU A 198 18.84 0.38 2.01
C LEU A 198 17.98 -0.79 2.54
N LEU A 199 17.30 -1.53 1.66
CA LEU A 199 16.48 -2.68 2.05
C LEU A 199 17.33 -3.79 2.70
N MET A 200 18.50 -4.07 2.15
CA MET A 200 19.46 -5.04 2.72
C MET A 200 19.95 -4.59 4.10
N ALA A 201 20.30 -3.31 4.25
CA ALA A 201 20.71 -2.76 5.55
C ALA A 201 19.60 -2.87 6.60
N LEU A 202 18.35 -2.56 6.23
CA LEU A 202 17.19 -2.74 7.11
C LEU A 202 16.98 -4.22 7.48
N ALA A 203 17.15 -5.14 6.53
CA ALA A 203 17.06 -6.58 6.81
C ALA A 203 18.12 -7.02 7.84
N VAL A 204 19.36 -6.56 7.69
CA VAL A 204 20.44 -6.84 8.64
C VAL A 204 20.14 -6.24 10.02
N LEU A 205 19.69 -4.99 10.08
CA LEU A 205 19.31 -4.35 11.34
C LEU A 205 18.17 -5.11 12.05
N ILE A 206 17.14 -5.51 11.33
CA ILE A 206 16.05 -6.34 11.87
C ILE A 206 16.58 -7.70 12.33
N GLN A 207 17.45 -8.34 11.54
CA GLN A 207 18.05 -9.61 11.92
C GLN A 207 18.84 -9.52 13.23
N LEU A 208 19.51 -8.41 13.50
CA LEU A 208 20.36 -8.23 14.67
C LEU A 208 19.58 -7.77 15.92
N THR A 209 18.55 -6.94 15.73
CA THR A 209 17.94 -6.20 16.85
C THR A 209 16.49 -6.59 17.15
N PHE A 210 15.79 -7.19 16.17
CA PHE A 210 14.36 -7.47 16.32
C PHE A 210 14.13 -8.69 17.22
N PRO A 211 13.21 -8.62 18.21
CA PRO A 211 12.96 -9.73 19.11
C PRO A 211 12.37 -10.94 18.36
N VAL A 212 12.79 -12.12 18.77
CA VAL A 212 12.21 -13.39 18.25
C VAL A 212 10.84 -13.58 18.89
N GLY A 213 9.78 -13.26 18.16
CA GLY A 213 8.41 -13.47 18.60
C GLY A 213 8.04 -14.96 18.65
N ARG A 214 7.13 -15.32 19.56
CA ARG A 214 6.55 -16.67 19.60
C ARG A 214 5.61 -16.84 18.41
N VAL A 215 5.76 -17.95 17.70
CA VAL A 215 4.83 -18.37 16.66
C VAL A 215 3.49 -18.72 17.34
N GLN A 216 2.42 -18.01 16.98
CA GLN A 216 1.05 -18.36 17.39
C GLN A 216 0.36 -18.97 16.18
N PRO A 217 0.02 -20.26 16.20
CA PRO A 217 -0.77 -20.85 15.13
C PRO A 217 -2.13 -20.14 15.04
N SER A 218 -2.47 -19.65 13.86
CA SER A 218 -3.79 -19.10 13.59
C SER A 218 -4.79 -20.25 13.54
N GLU A 219 -5.67 -20.33 14.53
CA GLU A 219 -6.82 -21.26 14.54
C GLU A 219 -7.91 -20.69 13.64
N GLY A 220 -7.95 -21.13 12.38
CA GLY A 220 -9.07 -20.80 11.48
C GLY A 220 -8.70 -21.01 10.01
N GLY A 221 -9.54 -21.72 9.28
CA GLY A 221 -9.38 -21.89 7.83
C GLY A 221 -9.58 -20.56 7.11
N ILE A 222 -8.49 -19.95 6.62
CA ILE A 222 -8.49 -18.69 5.90
C ILE A 222 -9.52 -18.70 4.76
N LEU A 223 -9.61 -19.80 4.02
CA LEU A 223 -10.55 -19.95 2.91
C LEU A 223 -12.02 -19.88 3.37
N ALA A 224 -12.35 -20.42 4.56
CA ALA A 224 -13.69 -20.36 5.12
C ALA A 224 -14.08 -18.93 5.49
N THR A 225 -13.13 -18.16 6.05
CA THR A 225 -13.33 -16.75 6.41
C THR A 225 -13.55 -15.87 5.18
N TYR A 226 -12.76 -16.06 4.12
CA TYR A 226 -12.96 -15.34 2.86
C TYR A 226 -14.28 -15.70 2.18
N ARG A 227 -14.64 -17.00 2.17
CA ARG A 227 -15.91 -17.46 1.58
C ARG A 227 -17.14 -16.88 2.29
N ALA A 228 -17.08 -16.69 3.60
CA ALA A 228 -18.16 -16.07 4.38
C ALA A 228 -18.36 -14.57 4.03
N VAL A 229 -17.31 -13.89 3.61
CA VAL A 229 -17.32 -12.44 3.34
C VAL A 229 -17.65 -12.13 1.87
N VAL A 230 -17.21 -12.97 0.93
CA VAL A 230 -17.47 -12.82 -0.53
C VAL A 230 -18.96 -12.87 -0.88
N GLY A 231 -19.80 -13.49 -0.03
CA GLY A 231 -21.26 -13.55 -0.21
C GLY A 231 -22.02 -12.25 0.14
N VAL A 232 -21.35 -11.18 0.57
CA VAL A 232 -21.98 -9.90 0.91
C VAL A 232 -22.03 -9.00 -0.34
N PRO A 233 -23.20 -8.73 -0.96
CA PRO A 233 -23.29 -7.97 -2.23
C PRO A 233 -22.67 -6.58 -2.13
N ALA A 234 -22.92 -5.84 -1.04
CA ALA A 234 -22.37 -4.51 -0.80
C ALA A 234 -20.82 -4.49 -0.72
N LEU A 235 -20.19 -5.62 -0.36
CA LEU A 235 -18.74 -5.72 -0.35
C LEU A 235 -18.16 -5.71 -1.77
N ALA A 236 -18.83 -6.35 -2.73
CA ALA A 236 -18.37 -6.36 -4.12
C ALA A 236 -18.26 -4.93 -4.68
N SER A 237 -19.27 -4.08 -4.43
CA SER A 237 -19.24 -2.67 -4.83
C SER A 237 -18.07 -1.91 -4.21
N VAL A 238 -17.81 -2.10 -2.91
CA VAL A 238 -16.68 -1.47 -2.22
C VAL A 238 -15.34 -1.96 -2.78
N LEU A 239 -15.20 -3.25 -3.09
CA LEU A 239 -13.98 -3.81 -3.68
C LEU A 239 -13.71 -3.28 -5.09
N ILE A 240 -14.76 -3.14 -5.89
CA ILE A 240 -14.66 -2.58 -7.25
C ILE A 240 -14.36 -1.08 -7.19
N ALA A 241 -15.02 -0.34 -6.31
CA ALA A 241 -14.72 1.07 -6.06
C ALA A 241 -13.26 1.27 -5.63
N ASN A 242 -12.75 0.42 -4.72
CA ASN A 242 -11.35 0.41 -4.31
C ASN A 242 -10.38 0.09 -5.46
N LEU A 243 -10.74 -0.83 -6.36
CA LEU A 243 -9.93 -1.19 -7.52
C LEU A 243 -9.72 0.03 -8.43
N PHE A 244 -10.80 0.71 -8.82
CA PHE A 244 -10.73 1.88 -9.71
C PHE A 244 -10.11 3.11 -9.01
N GLU A 245 -10.41 3.34 -7.74
CA GLU A 245 -9.76 4.39 -6.96
C GLU A 245 -8.24 4.19 -6.93
N ARG A 246 -7.77 2.95 -6.76
CA ARG A 246 -6.35 2.63 -6.79
C ARG A 246 -5.75 2.71 -8.19
N ALA A 247 -6.51 2.38 -9.23
CA ALA A 247 -6.08 2.56 -10.62
C ALA A 247 -5.85 4.04 -10.93
N LEU A 248 -6.81 4.90 -10.62
CA LEU A 248 -6.72 6.35 -10.77
C LEU A 248 -5.52 6.95 -10.03
N PHE A 249 -5.35 6.58 -8.76
CA PHE A 249 -4.19 7.02 -7.96
C PHE A 249 -2.87 6.58 -8.59
N ASN A 250 -2.76 5.31 -8.98
CA ASN A 250 -1.54 4.75 -9.56
C ASN A 250 -1.19 5.39 -10.90
N LEU A 251 -2.18 5.66 -11.76
CA LEU A 251 -1.97 6.39 -13.02
C LEU A 251 -1.31 7.74 -12.77
N SER A 252 -1.77 8.49 -11.76
CA SER A 252 -1.18 9.77 -11.40
C SER A 252 0.25 9.60 -10.85
N VAL A 253 0.47 8.73 -9.89
CA VAL A 253 1.79 8.52 -9.26
C VAL A 253 2.83 8.06 -10.28
N LEU A 254 2.44 7.21 -11.24
CA LEU A 254 3.34 6.65 -12.23
C LEU A 254 3.66 7.64 -13.37
N TYR A 255 2.64 8.36 -13.88
CA TYR A 255 2.78 9.14 -15.11
C TYR A 255 2.87 10.66 -14.91
N LEU A 256 2.52 11.19 -13.72
CA LEU A 256 2.67 12.62 -13.46
C LEU A 256 4.13 13.11 -13.53
N PRO A 257 5.13 12.39 -12.99
CA PRO A 257 6.52 12.82 -13.15
C PRO A 257 6.92 12.91 -14.61
N SER A 258 6.65 11.89 -15.41
CA SER A 258 6.98 11.87 -16.84
C SER A 258 6.22 12.93 -17.65
N PHE A 259 4.96 13.21 -17.28
CA PHE A 259 4.19 14.31 -17.85
C PHE A 259 4.88 15.67 -17.63
N LEU A 260 5.28 15.94 -16.38
CA LEU A 260 5.98 17.19 -16.04
C LEU A 260 7.34 17.29 -16.76
N MET A 261 8.10 16.19 -16.83
CA MET A 261 9.40 16.16 -17.52
C MET A 261 9.23 16.44 -19.02
N LEU A 262 8.32 15.76 -19.69
CA LEU A 262 8.17 15.86 -21.15
C LEU A 262 7.41 17.13 -21.59
N SER A 263 6.43 17.59 -20.81
CA SER A 263 5.64 18.77 -21.18
C SER A 263 6.35 20.09 -20.90
N TYR A 264 7.25 20.13 -19.90
CA TYR A 264 7.95 21.34 -19.47
C TYR A 264 9.47 21.29 -19.65
N GLY A 265 10.01 20.22 -20.23
CA GLY A 265 11.46 20.07 -20.47
C GLY A 265 12.26 19.98 -19.17
N LEU A 266 11.67 19.38 -18.10
CA LEU A 266 12.31 19.23 -16.80
C LEU A 266 13.08 17.91 -16.72
N ASP A 267 14.10 17.88 -15.88
CA ASP A 267 14.74 16.64 -15.45
C ASP A 267 14.09 16.08 -14.16
N ALA A 268 14.49 14.89 -13.76
CA ALA A 268 13.97 14.24 -12.57
C ALA A 268 14.27 15.02 -11.27
N VAL A 269 15.38 15.77 -11.23
CA VAL A 269 15.77 16.60 -10.08
C VAL A 269 14.82 17.77 -9.91
N ALA A 270 14.50 18.47 -11.02
CA ALA A 270 13.58 19.61 -11.01
C ALA A 270 12.14 19.22 -10.71
N VAL A 271 11.73 18.00 -11.05
CA VAL A 271 10.39 17.47 -10.73
C VAL A 271 10.26 17.05 -9.26
N ALA A 272 11.35 16.65 -8.59
CA ALA A 272 11.31 16.15 -7.22
C ALA A 272 10.58 17.08 -6.21
N PRO A 273 10.80 18.41 -6.17
CA PRO A 273 10.05 19.29 -5.26
C PRO A 273 8.54 19.33 -5.54
N ILE A 274 8.14 19.17 -6.81
CA ILE A 274 6.71 19.12 -7.18
C ILE A 274 6.07 17.86 -6.64
N LEU A 275 6.77 16.73 -6.68
CA LEU A 275 6.29 15.48 -6.09
C LEU A 275 6.13 15.57 -4.56
N VAL A 276 6.97 16.36 -3.89
CA VAL A 276 6.79 16.68 -2.46
C VAL A 276 5.47 17.42 -2.23
N LEU A 277 5.13 18.41 -3.06
CA LEU A 277 3.85 19.13 -2.95
C LEU A 277 2.64 18.20 -3.15
N VAL A 278 2.72 17.29 -4.12
CA VAL A 278 1.69 16.25 -4.34
C VAL A 278 1.55 15.35 -3.11
N ALA A 279 2.67 14.92 -2.51
CA ALA A 279 2.67 14.09 -1.30
C ALA A 279 2.09 14.83 -0.08
N ILE A 280 2.39 16.13 0.08
CA ILE A 280 1.79 16.98 1.12
C ILE A 280 0.28 17.07 0.89
N GLY A 281 -0.17 17.32 -0.34
CA GLY A 281 -1.59 17.31 -0.70
C GLY A 281 -2.26 16.00 -0.30
N ASN A 282 -1.63 14.86 -0.60
CA ASN A 282 -2.14 13.54 -0.24
C ASN A 282 -2.30 13.35 1.28
N ILE A 283 -1.32 13.79 2.08
CA ILE A 283 -1.39 13.70 3.55
C ILE A 283 -2.50 14.57 4.10
N VAL A 284 -2.57 15.84 3.65
CA VAL A 284 -3.62 16.77 4.06
C VAL A 284 -5.00 16.25 3.67
N GLY A 285 -5.11 15.69 2.45
CA GLY A 285 -6.34 15.05 1.97
C GLY A 285 -6.76 13.86 2.83
N THR A 286 -5.82 12.98 3.18
CA THR A 286 -6.10 11.83 4.05
C THR A 286 -6.62 12.26 5.42
N ILE A 287 -5.97 13.25 6.05
CA ILE A 287 -6.37 13.78 7.37
C ILE A 287 -7.73 14.48 7.25
N GLY A 288 -7.90 15.36 6.25
CA GLY A 288 -9.15 16.08 5.99
C GLY A 288 -10.31 15.14 5.66
N GLY A 289 -10.08 14.11 4.86
CA GLY A 289 -11.06 13.08 4.53
C GLY A 289 -11.52 12.28 5.75
N GLY A 290 -10.61 11.97 6.68
CA GLY A 290 -10.96 11.36 7.97
C GLY A 290 -11.87 12.28 8.80
N TRP A 291 -11.48 13.55 8.96
CA TRP A 291 -12.26 14.55 9.69
C TRP A 291 -13.65 14.81 9.07
N LEU A 292 -13.74 14.84 7.72
CA LEU A 292 -15.01 14.93 7.00
C LEU A 292 -15.86 13.68 7.23
N GLY A 293 -15.24 12.48 7.23
CA GLY A 293 -15.91 11.19 7.44
C GLY A 293 -16.62 11.05 8.79
N ASP A 294 -16.19 11.82 9.79
CA ASP A 294 -16.85 11.89 11.09
C ASP A 294 -18.11 12.79 11.09
N ARG A 295 -18.30 13.63 10.04
CA ARG A 295 -19.35 14.66 9.97
C ARG A 295 -20.33 14.48 8.81
N LEU A 296 -19.90 13.89 7.73
CA LEU A 296 -20.67 13.75 6.50
C LEU A 296 -20.85 12.29 6.12
N PRO A 297 -21.87 11.94 5.32
CA PRO A 297 -22.02 10.57 4.81
C PRO A 297 -20.77 10.12 4.04
N LYS A 298 -20.19 9.01 4.45
CA LYS A 298 -18.93 8.47 3.90
C LYS A 298 -19.01 8.23 2.39
N ALA A 299 -20.16 7.70 1.92
CA ALA A 299 -20.40 7.49 0.49
C ALA A 299 -20.34 8.81 -0.29
N MET A 300 -20.95 9.89 0.23
CA MET A 300 -20.92 11.21 -0.40
C MET A 300 -19.47 11.75 -0.51
N ILE A 301 -18.66 11.59 0.56
CA ILE A 301 -17.26 12.04 0.53
C ILE A 301 -16.51 11.27 -0.55
N PHE A 302 -16.68 9.95 -0.60
CA PHE A 302 -16.03 9.11 -1.62
C PHE A 302 -16.43 9.53 -3.03
N LEU A 303 -17.73 9.67 -3.31
CA LEU A 303 -18.25 10.02 -4.63
C LEU A 303 -17.74 11.40 -5.09
N VAL A 304 -17.87 12.41 -4.23
CA VAL A 304 -17.43 13.78 -4.55
C VAL A 304 -15.91 13.83 -4.77
N ALA A 305 -15.13 13.19 -3.89
CA ALA A 305 -13.69 13.19 -4.00
C ALA A 305 -13.22 12.45 -5.29
N GLN A 306 -13.82 11.31 -5.63
CA GLN A 306 -13.45 10.59 -6.86
C GLN A 306 -13.82 11.37 -8.13
N THR A 307 -15.03 11.95 -8.18
CA THR A 307 -15.45 12.78 -9.31
C THR A 307 -14.52 13.97 -9.51
N LEU A 308 -14.22 14.70 -8.43
CA LEU A 308 -13.31 15.86 -8.48
C LEU A 308 -11.88 15.41 -8.86
N SER A 309 -11.41 14.24 -8.40
CA SER A 309 -10.09 13.71 -8.76
C SER A 309 -10.00 13.44 -10.27
N GLY A 310 -11.03 12.85 -10.86
CA GLY A 310 -11.11 12.64 -12.31
C GLY A 310 -11.09 13.95 -13.10
N ILE A 311 -11.85 14.95 -12.67
CA ILE A 311 -11.89 16.28 -13.30
C ILE A 311 -10.53 16.97 -13.20
N VAL A 312 -9.90 16.97 -12.02
CA VAL A 312 -8.56 17.56 -11.81
C VAL A 312 -7.51 16.83 -12.67
N ALA A 313 -7.56 15.51 -12.74
CA ALA A 313 -6.66 14.74 -13.56
C ALA A 313 -6.86 15.05 -15.06
N LEU A 314 -8.10 15.11 -15.53
CA LEU A 314 -8.41 15.51 -16.92
C LEU A 314 -7.81 16.88 -17.24
N ALA A 315 -8.08 17.88 -16.41
CA ALA A 315 -7.55 19.23 -16.60
C ALA A 315 -6.02 19.27 -16.56
N LEU A 316 -5.40 18.57 -15.61
CA LEU A 316 -3.95 18.52 -15.40
C LEU A 316 -3.20 17.96 -16.61
N PHE A 317 -3.65 16.82 -17.16
CA PHE A 317 -2.96 16.13 -18.25
C PHE A 317 -3.33 16.63 -19.65
N THR A 318 -4.35 17.52 -19.79
CA THR A 318 -4.77 18.04 -21.11
C THR A 318 -4.45 19.51 -21.32
N LEU A 319 -4.53 20.36 -20.27
CA LEU A 319 -4.50 21.82 -20.47
C LEU A 319 -3.09 22.42 -20.48
N THR A 320 -2.09 21.76 -19.90
CA THR A 320 -0.69 22.26 -19.77
C THR A 320 -0.59 23.77 -19.51
N PRO A 321 -1.25 24.32 -18.46
CA PRO A 321 -1.42 25.77 -18.29
C PRO A 321 -0.18 26.51 -17.79
N GLY A 322 0.95 25.81 -17.66
CA GLY A 322 2.20 26.28 -17.09
C GLY A 322 2.60 25.52 -15.83
N LEU A 323 3.91 25.46 -15.58
CA LEU A 323 4.49 24.61 -14.54
C LEU A 323 3.88 24.84 -13.13
N ALA A 324 3.74 26.11 -12.73
CA ALA A 324 3.21 26.43 -11.40
C ALA A 324 1.77 25.95 -11.21
N ILE A 325 0.92 26.10 -12.23
CA ILE A 325 -0.47 25.66 -12.19
C ILE A 325 -0.54 24.15 -12.25
N SER A 326 0.30 23.48 -13.04
CA SER A 326 0.38 22.01 -13.06
C SER A 326 0.89 21.42 -11.75
N ALA A 327 1.85 22.06 -11.10
CA ALA A 327 2.31 21.68 -9.76
C ALA A 327 1.19 21.81 -8.72
N ALA A 328 0.47 22.93 -8.73
CA ALA A 328 -0.71 23.14 -7.86
C ALA A 328 -1.84 22.14 -8.18
N GLY A 329 -2.07 21.84 -9.46
CA GLY A 329 -3.02 20.81 -9.91
C GLY A 329 -2.68 19.42 -9.42
N GLY A 330 -1.39 19.04 -9.46
CA GLY A 330 -0.90 17.79 -8.90
C GLY A 330 -1.11 17.69 -7.38
N ALA A 331 -0.80 18.77 -6.64
CA ALA A 331 -1.05 18.84 -5.21
C ALA A 331 -2.56 18.76 -4.88
N LEU A 332 -3.41 19.46 -5.67
CA LEU A 332 -4.86 19.39 -5.55
C LEU A 332 -5.38 17.98 -5.85
N PHE A 333 -4.87 17.33 -6.89
CA PHE A 333 -5.21 15.92 -7.17
C PHE A 333 -4.88 15.04 -5.97
N GLY A 334 -3.66 15.16 -5.41
CA GLY A 334 -3.25 14.41 -4.23
C GLY A 334 -4.18 14.63 -3.05
N LEU A 335 -4.55 15.88 -2.76
CA LEU A 335 -5.46 16.25 -1.68
C LEU A 335 -6.85 15.65 -1.87
N VAL A 336 -7.44 15.85 -3.04
CA VAL A 336 -8.82 15.41 -3.31
C VAL A 336 -8.92 13.90 -3.38
N ASN A 337 -8.01 13.23 -4.11
CA ASN A 337 -8.02 11.78 -4.23
C ASN A 337 -7.83 11.10 -2.87
N ALA A 338 -6.86 11.55 -2.08
CA ALA A 338 -6.58 10.95 -0.78
C ALA A 338 -7.69 11.15 0.25
N SER A 339 -8.54 12.18 0.10
CA SER A 339 -9.67 12.40 1.01
C SER A 339 -10.77 11.32 0.90
N SER A 340 -10.83 10.59 -0.21
CA SER A 340 -11.75 9.47 -0.41
C SER A 340 -11.38 8.23 0.40
N ARG A 341 -10.09 8.03 0.66
CA ARG A 341 -9.54 6.79 1.21
C ARG A 341 -10.06 6.42 2.60
N PRO A 342 -10.07 7.33 3.61
CA PRO A 342 -10.60 7.00 4.93
C PRO A 342 -12.09 6.60 4.89
N ALA A 343 -12.88 7.29 4.06
CA ALA A 343 -14.30 7.00 3.89
C ALA A 343 -14.52 5.58 3.33
N LEU A 344 -13.79 5.20 2.28
CA LEU A 344 -13.88 3.89 1.66
C LEU A 344 -13.49 2.75 2.62
N LEU A 345 -12.38 2.93 3.35
CA LEU A 345 -11.92 1.95 4.35
C LEU A 345 -12.91 1.79 5.50
N ALA A 346 -13.55 2.89 5.94
CA ALA A 346 -14.56 2.87 6.98
C ALA A 346 -15.83 2.13 6.51
N ILE A 347 -16.33 2.41 5.30
CA ILE A 347 -17.46 1.68 4.70
C ILE A 347 -17.15 0.18 4.67
N GLY A 348 -15.97 -0.20 4.15
CA GLY A 348 -15.55 -1.60 4.09
C GLY A 348 -15.51 -2.27 5.48
N ALA A 349 -14.99 -1.58 6.50
CA ALA A 349 -14.90 -2.10 7.86
C ALA A 349 -16.28 -2.25 8.55
N GLU A 350 -17.27 -1.43 8.17
CA GLU A 350 -18.64 -1.47 8.71
C GLU A 350 -19.47 -2.62 8.13
N LEU A 351 -19.19 -3.04 6.89
CA LEU A 351 -19.92 -4.11 6.21
C LEU A 351 -19.80 -5.48 6.91
N SER A 352 -18.74 -5.72 7.65
CA SER A 352 -18.55 -6.96 8.40
C SER A 352 -17.76 -6.73 9.69
N SER A 353 -18.49 -6.41 10.76
CA SER A 353 -17.88 -6.25 12.10
C SER A 353 -17.23 -7.56 12.61
N ARG A 354 -17.76 -8.72 12.19
CA ARG A 354 -17.27 -10.05 12.59
C ARG A 354 -16.03 -10.50 11.84
N HIS A 355 -15.82 -10.02 10.58
CA HIS A 355 -14.75 -10.47 9.70
C HIS A 355 -13.92 -9.31 9.15
N ARG A 356 -13.69 -8.26 9.94
CA ARG A 356 -12.93 -7.05 9.53
C ARG A 356 -11.59 -7.37 8.89
N GLY A 357 -10.86 -8.35 9.42
CA GLY A 357 -9.58 -8.77 8.87
C GLY A 357 -9.66 -9.30 7.43
N ALA A 358 -10.72 -10.09 7.12
CA ALA A 358 -10.94 -10.60 5.76
C ALA A 358 -11.30 -9.48 4.77
N VAL A 359 -12.14 -8.52 5.19
CA VAL A 359 -12.48 -7.34 4.38
C VAL A 359 -11.23 -6.52 4.06
N LEU A 360 -10.39 -6.22 5.06
CA LEU A 360 -9.14 -5.50 4.86
C LEU A 360 -8.16 -6.28 3.96
N GLY A 361 -8.13 -7.61 4.07
CA GLY A 361 -7.36 -8.47 3.18
C GLY A 361 -7.82 -8.38 1.72
N LEU A 362 -9.14 -8.40 1.47
CA LEU A 362 -9.70 -8.23 0.12
C LEU A 362 -9.45 -6.81 -0.42
N LEU A 363 -9.56 -5.78 0.42
CA LEU A 363 -9.19 -4.42 0.04
C LEU A 363 -7.70 -4.30 -0.32
N SER A 364 -6.83 -5.02 0.38
CA SER A 364 -5.40 -5.07 0.04
C SER A 364 -5.17 -5.76 -1.31
N LEU A 365 -5.90 -6.83 -1.61
CA LEU A 365 -5.84 -7.52 -2.90
C LEU A 365 -6.31 -6.61 -4.04
N THR A 366 -7.44 -5.92 -3.87
CA THR A 366 -7.96 -4.99 -4.88
C THR A 366 -7.10 -3.73 -5.01
N ASN A 367 -6.34 -3.33 -3.99
CA ASN A 367 -5.30 -2.30 -4.12
C ASN A 367 -4.26 -2.68 -5.18
N GLN A 368 -3.73 -3.90 -5.09
CA GLN A 368 -2.74 -4.38 -6.06
C GLN A 368 -3.37 -4.59 -7.44
N GLY A 369 -4.59 -5.10 -7.49
CA GLY A 369 -5.39 -5.18 -8.72
C GLY A 369 -5.55 -3.82 -9.40
N GLY A 370 -5.81 -2.75 -8.62
CA GLY A 370 -5.90 -1.38 -9.11
C GLY A 370 -4.57 -0.86 -9.67
N ILE A 371 -3.44 -1.19 -9.03
CA ILE A 371 -2.11 -0.85 -9.57
C ILE A 371 -1.87 -1.57 -10.90
N VAL A 372 -2.20 -2.86 -10.99
CA VAL A 372 -2.09 -3.63 -12.25
C VAL A 372 -2.97 -3.00 -13.34
N LEU A 373 -4.24 -2.73 -13.02
CA LEU A 373 -5.20 -2.14 -13.94
C LEU A 373 -4.70 -0.77 -14.41
N GLY A 374 -4.40 0.14 -13.49
CA GLY A 374 -3.93 1.49 -13.81
C GLY A 374 -2.64 1.48 -14.63
N SER A 375 -1.63 0.70 -14.26
CA SER A 375 -0.38 0.62 -15.02
C SER A 375 -0.59 0.04 -16.42
N SER A 376 -1.43 -0.99 -16.58
CA SER A 376 -1.68 -1.64 -17.87
C SER A 376 -2.54 -0.76 -18.79
N VAL A 377 -3.63 -0.19 -18.27
CA VAL A 377 -4.51 0.72 -19.02
C VAL A 377 -3.76 2.02 -19.34
N GLY A 378 -2.98 2.55 -18.40
CA GLY A 378 -2.12 3.70 -18.64
C GLY A 378 -1.07 3.46 -19.73
N ALA A 379 -0.46 2.28 -19.76
CA ALA A 379 0.48 1.90 -20.82
C ALA A 379 -0.18 1.91 -22.21
N LEU A 380 -1.40 1.34 -22.31
CA LEU A 380 -2.19 1.35 -23.54
C LEU A 380 -2.59 2.77 -23.93
N ALA A 381 -3.10 3.55 -22.99
CA ALA A 381 -3.54 4.93 -23.24
C ALA A 381 -2.40 5.81 -23.74
N ILE A 382 -1.23 5.75 -23.09
CA ILE A 382 -0.03 6.49 -23.53
C ILE A 382 0.38 6.04 -24.94
N GLY A 383 0.35 4.74 -25.23
CA GLY A 383 0.71 4.21 -26.55
C GLY A 383 -0.26 4.60 -27.68
N LEU A 384 -1.55 4.77 -27.38
CA LEU A 384 -2.59 5.08 -28.37
C LEU A 384 -2.78 6.59 -28.61
N GLY A 385 -2.66 7.41 -27.58
CA GLY A 385 -3.01 8.84 -27.68
C GLY A 385 -2.31 9.74 -26.66
N GLY A 386 -1.19 9.28 -26.09
CA GLY A 386 -0.37 10.05 -25.16
C GLY A 386 -1.12 10.44 -23.89
N TYR A 387 -0.77 11.58 -23.31
CA TYR A 387 -1.36 12.06 -22.05
C TYR A 387 -2.84 12.46 -22.18
N GLY A 388 -3.31 12.82 -23.37
CA GLY A 388 -4.74 13.08 -23.59
C GLY A 388 -5.59 11.83 -23.43
N ALA A 389 -5.16 10.70 -24.00
CA ALA A 389 -5.83 9.40 -23.80
C ALA A 389 -5.72 8.94 -22.34
N LEU A 390 -4.57 9.17 -21.68
CA LEU A 390 -4.40 8.89 -20.25
C LEU A 390 -5.41 9.67 -19.40
N ALA A 391 -5.61 10.96 -19.69
CA ALA A 391 -6.56 11.80 -18.99
C ALA A 391 -8.01 11.29 -19.11
N LEU A 392 -8.38 10.81 -20.31
CA LEU A 392 -9.69 10.20 -20.55
C LEU A 392 -9.86 8.88 -19.78
N THR A 393 -8.82 8.07 -19.66
CA THR A 393 -8.89 6.86 -18.84
C THR A 393 -9.03 7.20 -17.35
N MET A 394 -8.36 8.24 -16.87
CA MET A 394 -8.46 8.67 -15.48
C MET A 394 -9.86 9.16 -15.10
N ILE A 395 -10.53 9.91 -15.97
CA ILE A 395 -11.91 10.32 -15.71
C ILE A 395 -12.89 9.14 -15.82
N ALA A 396 -12.64 8.18 -16.72
CA ALA A 396 -13.42 6.95 -16.80
C ALA A 396 -13.27 6.09 -15.54
N ASP A 397 -12.05 5.94 -15.02
CA ASP A 397 -11.79 5.24 -13.75
C ASP A 397 -12.51 5.91 -12.57
N ALA A 398 -12.51 7.25 -12.52
CA ALA A 398 -13.26 8.01 -11.52
C ALA A 398 -14.78 7.75 -11.63
N ALA A 399 -15.32 7.76 -12.84
CA ALA A 399 -16.75 7.49 -13.10
C ALA A 399 -17.12 6.05 -12.72
N LEU A 400 -16.28 5.06 -13.05
CA LEU A 400 -16.49 3.66 -12.66
C LEU A 400 -16.41 3.45 -11.15
N ALA A 401 -15.49 4.14 -10.48
CA ALA A 401 -15.40 4.11 -9.01
C ALA A 401 -16.68 4.66 -8.34
N THR A 402 -17.32 5.67 -8.95
CA THR A 402 -18.53 6.31 -8.42
C THR A 402 -19.82 5.63 -8.83
N GLY A 403 -19.94 5.16 -10.09
CA GLY A 403 -21.16 4.52 -10.63
C GLY A 403 -21.51 3.16 -10.01
N LEU A 404 -20.61 2.59 -9.21
CA LEU A 404 -20.81 1.33 -8.48
C LEU A 404 -21.13 1.58 -7.00
N GLY A 405 -21.17 2.84 -6.56
CA GLY A 405 -21.49 3.25 -5.19
C GLY A 405 -22.99 3.48 -4.95
N GLU A 406 -23.82 3.37 -5.97
CA GLU A 406 -25.28 3.36 -5.92
C GLU A 406 -25.79 1.90 -5.86
#